data_41ee52acb6dd3520f02729a1fdfbba51
#
_entry.id   41ee52acb6dd3520f02729a1fdfbba51
#
_cell.length_a   1.000
_cell.length_b   1.000
_cell.length_c   1.000
_cell.angle_alpha   90.00
_cell.angle_beta   90.00
_cell.angle_gamma   90.00
#
_symmetry.space_group_name_H-M   'P 1'
#
loop_
_entity.id
_entity.type
_entity.pdbx_description
1 polymer ?
#
loop_
_entity_poly.entity_id
_entity_poly.type
_entity_poly.pdbx_seq_one_letter_code
_entity_poly.pdbx_strand_id
1 'polypeptide(L)'
;MTVLTTLEIGSTITKANAFRMESGLLHHIGQGFAPTSVAAGDVRIGADAAIAQMREQCASPPAAGEIFVNSSAAGGLRMSVHGLTRSMTARAAREAALGAGAIVTMTTVGAMDEFDLEDLQENRPSIILLAGGVDDGEKRIVVENAKVIASAQLGVPVVYAGNSRVRRRVEHIFVDAGQPLTCVDNVFPDVDVLRVEPVRAVIHDVFNDHITAAPGMHGLVELTNHEILPTPGAVLLATELFADAVGDAVVVDVGGATTDVHSVTDGSSEWSARVIDPEPRTKRTVEGDLGVFVNARRVAAMTDEGEDEERLEWLRAIPSDEREAEVTRWLAREAVEAGVGRHAGTVTEIFTPTGKTQIVRGKDLTAVHWVIGTG
;
A
#
# COMPACT_ATOMS: atom_id res chain seq x y z
N MET A 1 7.50 -22.44 25.51
CA MET A 1 7.78 -22.15 24.08
C MET A 1 6.61 -21.38 23.54
N THR A 2 6.85 -20.18 23.03
CA THR A 2 5.79 -19.34 22.45
C THR A 2 5.67 -19.68 20.96
N VAL A 3 4.45 -19.94 20.51
CA VAL A 3 4.13 -20.11 19.08
C VAL A 3 3.37 -18.89 18.64
N LEU A 4 3.83 -18.24 17.59
CA LEU A 4 3.19 -17.12 16.93
C LEU A 4 2.52 -17.63 15.65
N THR A 5 1.36 -17.13 15.34
CA THR A 5 0.67 -17.41 14.08
C THR A 5 0.46 -16.11 13.34
N THR A 6 0.81 -16.07 12.06
CA THR A 6 0.43 -14.97 11.18
C THR A 6 -0.68 -15.45 10.24
N LEU A 7 -1.69 -14.60 10.06
CA LEU A 7 -2.81 -14.84 9.16
C LEU A 7 -2.89 -13.68 8.17
N GLU A 8 -2.60 -13.97 6.91
CA GLU A 8 -2.76 -13.04 5.81
C GLU A 8 -4.05 -13.36 5.07
N ILE A 9 -4.95 -12.38 4.99
CA ILE A 9 -6.20 -12.51 4.25
C ILE A 9 -6.12 -11.66 3.00
N GLY A 10 -5.65 -12.29 1.92
CA GLY A 10 -5.59 -11.67 0.61
C GLY A 10 -6.97 -11.58 -0.05
N SER A 11 -7.07 -10.87 -1.16
CA SER A 11 -8.31 -10.80 -1.96
C SER A 11 -8.70 -12.14 -2.60
N THR A 12 -7.75 -13.05 -2.78
CA THR A 12 -7.92 -14.34 -3.47
C THR A 12 -7.65 -15.52 -2.55
N ILE A 13 -6.57 -15.47 -1.77
CA ILE A 13 -6.06 -16.54 -0.94
C ILE A 13 -5.88 -16.05 0.49
N THR A 14 -6.23 -16.89 1.44
CA THR A 14 -5.90 -16.74 2.87
C THR A 14 -4.75 -17.67 3.21
N LYS A 15 -3.71 -17.15 3.87
CA LYS A 15 -2.49 -17.87 4.24
C LYS A 15 -2.32 -17.84 5.77
N ALA A 16 -2.03 -18.98 6.37
CA ALA A 16 -1.68 -19.09 7.78
C ALA A 16 -0.26 -19.65 7.93
N ASN A 17 0.59 -18.99 8.73
CA ASN A 17 1.93 -19.46 9.02
C ASN A 17 2.12 -19.57 10.53
N ALA A 18 2.76 -20.64 11.00
CA ALA A 18 3.14 -20.84 12.38
C ALA A 18 4.66 -20.72 12.54
N PHE A 19 5.07 -19.99 13.58
CA PHE A 19 6.46 -19.79 13.96
C PHE A 19 6.65 -20.16 15.42
N ARG A 20 7.75 -20.84 15.71
CA ARG A 20 8.19 -21.13 17.07
C ARG A 20 9.34 -20.21 17.45
N MET A 21 9.21 -19.60 18.62
CA MET A 21 10.28 -18.80 19.21
C MET A 21 11.23 -19.71 20.00
N GLU A 22 12.47 -19.82 19.55
CA GLU A 22 13.54 -20.58 20.23
C GLU A 22 14.81 -19.71 20.29
N SER A 23 15.30 -19.48 21.50
CA SER A 23 16.53 -18.70 21.70
C SER A 23 16.54 -17.31 21.05
N GLY A 24 15.38 -16.67 20.98
CA GLY A 24 15.24 -15.34 20.35
C GLY A 24 15.12 -15.36 18.82
N LEU A 25 15.08 -16.55 18.20
CA LEU A 25 14.89 -16.73 16.77
C LEU A 25 13.50 -17.32 16.48
N LEU A 26 12.92 -16.88 15.36
CA LEU A 26 11.68 -17.44 14.83
C LEU A 26 11.99 -18.56 13.83
N HIS A 27 11.45 -19.75 14.11
CA HIS A 27 11.53 -20.91 13.24
C HIS A 27 10.16 -21.17 12.63
N HIS A 28 10.06 -21.12 11.32
CA HIS A 28 8.84 -21.50 10.59
C HIS A 28 8.56 -23.00 10.79
N ILE A 29 7.35 -23.35 11.23
CA ILE A 29 7.01 -24.74 11.59
C ILE A 29 5.80 -25.31 10.85
N GLY A 30 5.07 -24.48 10.12
CA GLY A 30 3.94 -24.93 9.31
C GLY A 30 3.26 -23.79 8.57
N GLN A 31 2.63 -24.14 7.45
CA GLN A 31 1.91 -23.21 6.59
C GLN A 31 0.62 -23.86 6.08
N GLY A 32 -0.42 -23.06 5.89
CA GLY A 32 -1.66 -23.50 5.28
C GLY A 32 -2.27 -22.44 4.38
N PHE A 33 -3.01 -22.88 3.40
CA PHE A 33 -3.67 -22.04 2.40
C PHE A 33 -5.14 -22.41 2.27
N ALA A 34 -5.98 -21.42 2.03
CA ALA A 34 -7.36 -21.64 1.64
C ALA A 34 -7.83 -20.51 0.71
N PRO A 35 -8.84 -20.71 -0.12
CA PRO A 35 -9.50 -19.62 -0.82
C PRO A 35 -10.07 -18.62 0.17
N THR A 36 -9.91 -17.32 -0.10
CA THR A 36 -10.54 -16.27 0.70
C THR A 36 -12.07 -16.34 0.57
N SER A 37 -12.78 -16.31 1.68
CA SER A 37 -14.21 -16.57 1.75
C SER A 37 -15.08 -15.34 2.01
N VAL A 38 -14.56 -14.13 1.86
CA VAL A 38 -15.30 -12.86 2.04
C VAL A 38 -16.53 -12.81 1.13
N ALA A 39 -16.41 -13.25 -0.13
CA ALA A 39 -17.53 -13.32 -1.06
C ALA A 39 -18.62 -14.33 -0.65
N ALA A 40 -18.29 -15.30 0.21
CA ALA A 40 -19.27 -16.23 0.82
C ALA A 40 -19.94 -15.65 2.07
N GLY A 41 -19.61 -14.42 2.46
CA GLY A 41 -20.21 -13.69 3.57
C GLY A 41 -19.53 -13.86 4.94
N ASP A 42 -18.50 -14.70 5.05
CA ASP A 42 -17.75 -14.90 6.30
C ASP A 42 -16.27 -15.22 6.02
N VAL A 43 -15.39 -14.31 6.42
CA VAL A 43 -13.94 -14.45 6.28
C VAL A 43 -13.38 -15.63 7.07
N ARG A 44 -14.03 -16.03 8.16
CA ARG A 44 -13.55 -17.11 9.05
C ARG A 44 -13.51 -18.47 8.35
N ILE A 45 -14.38 -18.73 7.41
CA ILE A 45 -14.40 -20.00 6.67
C ILE A 45 -13.03 -20.29 6.04
N GLY A 46 -12.48 -19.33 5.29
CA GLY A 46 -11.14 -19.44 4.71
C GLY A 46 -10.02 -19.39 5.75
N ALA A 47 -10.16 -18.55 6.77
CA ALA A 47 -9.20 -18.43 7.85
C ALA A 47 -9.05 -19.75 8.64
N ASP A 48 -10.17 -20.35 9.06
CA ASP A 48 -10.19 -21.60 9.79
C ASP A 48 -9.64 -22.76 8.95
N ALA A 49 -9.96 -22.80 7.64
CA ALA A 49 -9.44 -23.82 6.75
C ALA A 49 -7.91 -23.68 6.57
N ALA A 50 -7.38 -22.47 6.39
CA ALA A 50 -5.94 -22.24 6.30
C ALA A 50 -5.22 -22.60 7.61
N ILE A 51 -5.79 -22.23 8.77
CA ILE A 51 -5.26 -22.59 10.09
C ILE A 51 -5.28 -24.10 10.30
N ALA A 52 -6.35 -24.78 9.90
CA ALA A 52 -6.46 -26.25 10.01
C ALA A 52 -5.35 -26.93 9.19
N GLN A 53 -5.16 -26.55 7.92
CA GLN A 53 -4.12 -27.07 7.07
C GLN A 53 -2.71 -26.80 7.62
N MET A 54 -2.46 -25.60 8.14
CA MET A 54 -1.19 -25.25 8.81
C MET A 54 -0.93 -26.17 9.99
N ARG A 55 -1.95 -26.45 10.82
CA ARG A 55 -1.82 -27.34 12.00
C ARG A 55 -1.48 -28.77 11.63
N GLU A 56 -1.97 -29.29 10.51
CA GLU A 56 -1.65 -30.63 10.02
C GLU A 56 -0.18 -30.79 9.69
N GLN A 57 0.51 -29.72 9.28
CA GLN A 57 1.94 -29.70 8.97
C GLN A 57 2.83 -29.56 10.22
N CYS A 58 2.26 -29.13 11.35
CA CYS A 58 3.00 -28.96 12.58
C CYS A 58 3.14 -30.29 13.32
N ALA A 59 4.37 -30.73 13.61
CA ALA A 59 4.63 -31.94 14.41
C ALA A 59 4.02 -31.88 15.82
N SER A 60 3.78 -30.69 16.34
CA SER A 60 3.03 -30.39 17.55
C SER A 60 2.17 -29.18 17.24
N PRO A 61 0.85 -29.35 17.03
CA PRO A 61 -0.01 -28.19 16.73
C PRO A 61 0.11 -27.15 17.82
N PRO A 62 0.24 -25.85 17.45
CA PRO A 62 0.34 -24.79 18.42
C PRO A 62 -0.91 -24.79 19.31
N ALA A 63 -0.71 -24.72 20.64
CA ALA A 63 -1.76 -24.28 21.55
C ALA A 63 -2.24 -22.88 21.12
N ALA A 64 -3.43 -22.45 21.55
CA ALA A 64 -3.93 -21.13 21.26
C ALA A 64 -2.84 -20.07 21.56
N GLY A 65 -2.16 -19.59 20.51
CA GLY A 65 -1.08 -18.65 20.59
C GLY A 65 -1.53 -17.27 20.11
N GLU A 66 -0.63 -16.29 20.12
CA GLU A 66 -0.89 -14.99 19.54
C GLU A 66 -1.05 -15.10 18.02
N ILE A 67 -2.13 -14.56 17.50
CA ILE A 67 -2.42 -14.49 16.05
C ILE A 67 -2.28 -13.04 15.63
N PHE A 68 -1.40 -12.78 14.68
CA PHE A 68 -1.22 -11.49 14.02
C PHE A 68 -1.90 -11.54 12.66
N VAL A 69 -2.75 -10.56 12.38
CA VAL A 69 -3.57 -10.54 11.16
C VAL A 69 -3.21 -9.34 10.31
N ASN A 70 -3.07 -9.58 9.01
CA ASN A 70 -3.12 -8.52 8.01
C ASN A 70 -4.14 -8.88 6.93
N SER A 71 -4.67 -7.86 6.24
CA SER A 71 -5.66 -8.11 5.21
C SER A 71 -5.64 -7.08 4.08
N SER A 72 -5.94 -7.57 2.87
CA SER A 72 -6.28 -6.77 1.70
C SER A 72 -7.67 -7.15 1.12
N ALA A 73 -8.41 -8.03 1.79
CA ALA A 73 -9.62 -8.65 1.25
C ALA A 73 -10.84 -7.72 1.20
N ALA A 74 -10.84 -6.60 1.93
CA ALA A 74 -11.90 -5.59 1.88
C ALA A 74 -11.79 -4.63 0.68
N GLY A 75 -10.87 -4.88 -0.27
CA GLY A 75 -10.67 -4.04 -1.46
C GLY A 75 -9.78 -2.81 -1.24
N GLY A 76 -9.11 -2.71 -0.10
CA GLY A 76 -8.25 -1.58 0.27
C GLY A 76 -9.02 -0.28 0.58
N LEU A 77 -8.40 0.60 1.34
CA LEU A 77 -8.98 1.90 1.71
C LEU A 77 -8.83 2.89 0.54
N ARG A 78 -9.92 3.22 -0.15
CA ARG A 78 -9.90 4.17 -1.26
C ARG A 78 -9.73 5.59 -0.73
N MET A 79 -8.69 6.28 -1.17
CA MET A 79 -8.34 7.61 -0.68
C MET A 79 -8.27 8.63 -1.80
N SER A 80 -8.82 9.83 -1.57
CA SER A 80 -8.49 11.02 -2.34
C SER A 80 -7.43 11.85 -1.61
N VAL A 81 -6.51 12.42 -2.38
CA VAL A 81 -5.38 13.21 -1.86
C VAL A 81 -5.41 14.60 -2.49
N HIS A 82 -5.40 15.63 -1.66
CA HIS A 82 -5.48 17.01 -2.10
C HIS A 82 -4.28 17.80 -1.56
N GLY A 83 -3.46 18.37 -2.46
CA GLY A 83 -2.23 19.05 -2.11
C GLY A 83 -2.03 20.35 -2.86
N LEU A 84 -1.07 21.19 -2.41
CA LEU A 84 -0.81 22.50 -3.00
C LEU A 84 0.06 22.40 -4.27
N THR A 85 1.10 21.59 -4.24
CA THR A 85 2.06 21.46 -5.33
C THR A 85 2.29 19.99 -5.68
N ARG A 86 2.46 19.70 -6.97
CA ARG A 86 2.61 18.33 -7.47
C ARG A 86 3.85 17.62 -6.89
N SER A 87 4.99 18.29 -6.89
CA SER A 87 6.28 17.73 -6.50
C SER A 87 6.57 17.75 -5.00
N MET A 88 5.75 18.46 -4.21
CA MET A 88 5.94 18.61 -2.77
C MET A 88 4.76 18.02 -1.99
N THR A 89 3.79 18.85 -1.64
CA THR A 89 2.73 18.49 -0.69
C THR A 89 1.78 17.40 -1.20
N ALA A 90 1.38 17.43 -2.49
CA ALA A 90 0.55 16.38 -3.05
C ALA A 90 1.29 15.05 -3.13
N ARG A 91 2.58 15.08 -3.51
CA ARG A 91 3.43 13.89 -3.52
C ARG A 91 3.63 13.34 -2.12
N ALA A 92 4.02 14.18 -1.15
CA ALA A 92 4.21 13.77 0.23
C ALA A 92 2.96 13.11 0.83
N ALA A 93 1.80 13.70 0.60
CA ALA A 93 0.52 13.15 1.05
C ALA A 93 0.21 11.81 0.35
N ARG A 94 0.47 11.71 -0.97
CA ARG A 94 0.28 10.47 -1.72
C ARG A 94 1.21 9.36 -1.23
N GLU A 95 2.48 9.64 -0.97
CA GLU A 95 3.43 8.68 -0.43
C GLU A 95 3.04 8.22 0.98
N ALA A 96 2.54 9.13 1.83
CA ALA A 96 2.00 8.77 3.14
C ALA A 96 0.80 7.81 3.01
N ALA A 97 -0.13 8.12 2.11
CA ALA A 97 -1.30 7.29 1.85
C ALA A 97 -0.95 5.90 1.34
N LEU A 98 -0.09 5.83 0.31
CA LEU A 98 0.37 4.57 -0.26
C LEU A 98 1.16 3.75 0.76
N GLY A 99 2.04 4.40 1.53
CA GLY A 99 2.83 3.77 2.57
C GLY A 99 1.99 3.17 3.71
N ALA A 100 0.82 3.75 3.98
CA ALA A 100 -0.16 3.20 4.92
C ALA A 100 -1.05 2.08 4.32
N GLY A 101 -0.84 1.68 3.07
CA GLY A 101 -1.63 0.63 2.43
C GLY A 101 -2.92 1.11 1.76
N ALA A 102 -3.18 2.41 1.69
CA ALA A 102 -4.33 2.95 0.97
C ALA A 102 -4.17 2.84 -0.55
N ILE A 103 -5.30 2.89 -1.26
CA ILE A 103 -5.37 3.01 -2.72
C ILE A 103 -5.72 4.46 -3.05
N VAL A 104 -4.78 5.20 -3.61
CA VAL A 104 -5.02 6.58 -4.03
C VAL A 104 -5.78 6.59 -5.36
N THR A 105 -7.05 6.96 -5.31
CA THR A 105 -7.96 6.94 -6.46
C THR A 105 -8.13 8.31 -7.13
N MET A 106 -7.79 9.39 -6.42
CA MET A 106 -7.85 10.75 -6.93
C MET A 106 -6.73 11.60 -6.31
N THR A 107 -6.14 12.49 -7.08
CA THR A 107 -5.17 13.47 -6.58
C THR A 107 -5.43 14.82 -7.23
N THR A 108 -5.64 15.87 -6.43
CA THR A 108 -5.72 17.25 -6.92
C THR A 108 -4.51 18.07 -6.48
N VAL A 109 -4.18 19.08 -7.26
CA VAL A 109 -3.00 19.93 -7.04
C VAL A 109 -3.40 21.39 -7.22
N GLY A 110 -3.15 22.21 -6.20
CA GLY A 110 -3.51 23.63 -6.21
C GLY A 110 -4.90 23.90 -5.67
N ALA A 111 -5.53 24.97 -6.16
CA ALA A 111 -6.91 25.30 -5.79
C ALA A 111 -7.87 24.35 -6.49
N MET A 112 -8.76 23.74 -5.73
CA MET A 112 -9.86 22.93 -6.25
C MET A 112 -10.94 23.83 -6.84
N ASP A 113 -11.50 23.41 -7.96
CA ASP A 113 -12.61 24.04 -8.63
C ASP A 113 -13.90 23.21 -8.58
N GLU A 114 -14.91 23.61 -9.35
CA GLU A 114 -16.19 22.90 -9.41
C GLU A 114 -16.08 21.51 -10.04
N PHE A 115 -15.16 21.31 -10.99
CA PHE A 115 -14.93 20.01 -11.62
C PHE A 115 -14.21 19.05 -10.66
N ASP A 116 -13.22 19.54 -9.90
CA ASP A 116 -12.60 18.76 -8.84
C ASP A 116 -13.61 18.29 -7.79
N LEU A 117 -14.63 19.13 -7.48
CA LEU A 117 -15.70 18.77 -6.57
C LEU A 117 -16.61 17.68 -7.16
N GLU A 118 -16.98 17.78 -8.43
CA GLU A 118 -17.77 16.76 -9.14
C GLU A 118 -16.99 15.43 -9.18
N ASP A 119 -15.72 15.48 -9.57
CA ASP A 119 -14.84 14.30 -9.59
C ASP A 119 -14.71 13.67 -8.19
N LEU A 120 -14.61 14.45 -7.13
CA LEU A 120 -14.55 13.96 -5.76
C LEU A 120 -15.86 13.24 -5.35
N GLN A 121 -16.99 13.80 -5.74
CA GLN A 121 -18.31 13.21 -5.48
C GLN A 121 -18.54 11.91 -6.27
N GLU A 122 -18.07 11.83 -7.51
CA GLU A 122 -18.13 10.63 -8.33
C GLU A 122 -17.17 9.54 -7.84
N ASN A 123 -15.96 9.93 -7.44
CA ASN A 123 -14.92 9.01 -6.94
C ASN A 123 -15.35 8.29 -5.65
N ARG A 124 -16.14 8.94 -4.78
CA ARG A 124 -16.62 8.41 -3.50
C ARG A 124 -15.50 7.72 -2.69
N PRO A 125 -14.47 8.45 -2.27
CA PRO A 125 -13.40 7.86 -1.45
C PRO A 125 -13.96 7.42 -0.09
N SER A 126 -13.27 6.45 0.55
CA SER A 126 -13.56 6.04 1.94
C SER A 126 -12.91 6.97 2.96
N ILE A 127 -11.89 7.71 2.55
CA ILE A 127 -11.14 8.69 3.36
C ILE A 127 -10.55 9.78 2.47
N ILE A 128 -10.44 10.99 2.99
CA ILE A 128 -9.89 12.15 2.29
C ILE A 128 -8.64 12.64 3.03
N LEU A 129 -7.54 12.86 2.33
CA LEU A 129 -6.33 13.48 2.87
C LEU A 129 -6.16 14.88 2.28
N LEU A 130 -6.26 15.89 3.14
CA LEU A 130 -6.02 17.29 2.79
C LEU A 130 -4.66 17.73 3.34
N ALA A 131 -3.72 17.97 2.45
CA ALA A 131 -2.41 18.54 2.73
C ALA A 131 -2.26 19.87 1.98
N GLY A 132 -1.29 20.67 2.37
CA GLY A 132 -0.97 21.87 1.59
C GLY A 132 -0.31 22.97 2.39
N GLY A 133 0.66 23.58 1.74
CA GLY A 133 1.54 24.58 2.33
C GLY A 133 2.53 24.02 3.33
N VAL A 134 3.78 24.46 3.26
CA VAL A 134 4.71 24.33 4.38
C VAL A 134 4.21 25.15 5.56
N ASP A 135 4.66 24.85 6.77
CA ASP A 135 4.34 25.69 7.92
C ASP A 135 4.85 27.13 7.68
N ASP A 136 4.05 28.13 8.05
CA ASP A 136 4.28 29.54 7.74
C ASP A 136 4.22 29.95 6.24
N GLY A 137 4.04 28.99 5.31
CA GLY A 137 3.89 29.24 3.88
C GLY A 137 2.46 29.61 3.46
N GLU A 138 2.02 29.07 2.32
CA GLU A 138 0.70 29.32 1.73
C GLU A 138 -0.43 28.88 2.68
N LYS A 139 -1.45 29.69 2.85
CA LYS A 139 -2.54 29.51 3.83
C LYS A 139 -3.94 29.59 3.22
N ARG A 140 -4.09 30.27 2.09
CA ARG A 140 -5.39 30.57 1.50
C ARG A 140 -5.96 29.38 0.75
N ILE A 141 -5.15 28.77 -0.11
CA ILE A 141 -5.60 27.69 -0.99
C ILE A 141 -6.05 26.47 -0.18
N VAL A 142 -5.29 26.05 0.83
CA VAL A 142 -5.67 24.90 1.66
C VAL A 142 -6.97 25.14 2.44
N VAL A 143 -7.26 26.39 2.86
CA VAL A 143 -8.52 26.75 3.51
C VAL A 143 -9.67 26.77 2.50
N GLU A 144 -9.45 27.22 1.27
CA GLU A 144 -10.44 27.17 0.19
C GLU A 144 -10.74 25.71 -0.19
N ASN A 145 -9.73 24.87 -0.35
CA ASN A 145 -9.90 23.44 -0.61
C ASN A 145 -10.68 22.75 0.52
N ALA A 146 -10.41 23.10 1.79
CA ALA A 146 -11.19 22.59 2.92
C ALA A 146 -12.70 22.92 2.79
N LYS A 147 -13.05 24.12 2.31
CA LYS A 147 -14.45 24.50 2.06
C LYS A 147 -15.06 23.69 0.92
N VAL A 148 -14.33 23.50 -0.17
CA VAL A 148 -14.79 22.69 -1.32
C VAL A 148 -15.04 21.25 -0.86
N ILE A 149 -14.09 20.62 -0.16
CA ILE A 149 -14.23 19.25 0.37
C ILE A 149 -15.42 19.16 1.34
N ALA A 150 -15.56 20.11 2.26
CA ALA A 150 -16.68 20.14 3.20
C ALA A 150 -18.04 20.27 2.50
N SER A 151 -18.09 21.01 1.38
CA SER A 151 -19.33 21.18 0.58
C SER A 151 -19.74 19.90 -0.16
N ALA A 152 -18.81 18.95 -0.39
CA ALA A 152 -19.12 17.67 -1.01
C ALA A 152 -20.06 16.80 -0.15
N GLN A 153 -20.12 17.02 1.17
CA GLN A 153 -21.00 16.33 2.14
C GLN A 153 -20.93 14.79 2.04
N LEU A 154 -19.75 14.25 1.82
CA LEU A 154 -19.55 12.80 1.65
C LEU A 154 -19.68 12.01 2.95
N GLY A 155 -19.57 12.67 4.12
CA GLY A 155 -19.67 12.02 5.43
C GLY A 155 -18.49 11.09 5.77
N VAL A 156 -17.44 11.07 4.95
CA VAL A 156 -16.26 10.23 5.16
C VAL A 156 -15.22 10.96 6.03
N PRO A 157 -14.34 10.22 6.75
CA PRO A 157 -13.25 10.82 7.52
C PRO A 157 -12.35 11.69 6.65
N VAL A 158 -11.98 12.86 7.16
CA VAL A 158 -10.98 13.74 6.56
C VAL A 158 -9.77 13.79 7.47
N VAL A 159 -8.58 13.57 6.92
CA VAL A 159 -7.29 13.78 7.60
C VAL A 159 -6.71 15.09 7.11
N TYR A 160 -6.45 16.00 8.03
CA TYR A 160 -5.75 17.23 7.73
C TYR A 160 -4.29 17.14 8.16
N ALA A 161 -3.40 17.17 7.20
CA ALA A 161 -1.94 17.09 7.37
C ALA A 161 -1.23 18.26 6.66
N GLY A 162 -1.81 19.46 6.70
CA GLY A 162 -1.29 20.66 6.05
C GLY A 162 -0.76 21.69 7.04
N ASN A 163 -0.56 22.92 6.53
CA ASN A 163 -0.01 24.06 7.26
C ASN A 163 -0.64 24.24 8.66
N SER A 164 0.15 24.10 9.71
CA SER A 164 -0.28 24.15 11.11
C SER A 164 -0.91 25.49 11.51
N ARG A 165 -0.54 26.60 10.84
CA ARG A 165 -1.03 27.95 11.13
C ARG A 165 -2.49 28.18 10.79
N VAL A 166 -3.07 27.33 9.95
CA VAL A 166 -4.50 27.44 9.58
C VAL A 166 -5.35 26.29 10.11
N ARG A 167 -4.75 25.37 10.89
CA ARG A 167 -5.44 24.20 11.47
C ARG A 167 -6.79 24.55 12.09
N ARG A 168 -6.86 25.55 12.97
CA ARG A 168 -8.10 25.99 13.62
C ARG A 168 -9.19 26.44 12.62
N ARG A 169 -8.79 27.03 11.50
CA ARG A 169 -9.77 27.45 10.46
C ARG A 169 -10.32 26.24 9.73
N VAL A 170 -9.47 25.28 9.44
CA VAL A 170 -9.86 24.02 8.82
C VAL A 170 -10.79 23.25 9.75
N GLU A 171 -10.46 23.15 11.05
CA GLU A 171 -11.31 22.54 12.07
C GLU A 171 -12.71 23.16 12.10
N HIS A 172 -12.84 24.47 12.11
CA HIS A 172 -14.14 25.16 12.07
C HIS A 172 -14.94 24.81 10.83
N ILE A 173 -14.32 24.77 9.65
CA ILE A 173 -15.00 24.46 8.40
C ILE A 173 -15.65 23.08 8.46
N PHE A 174 -14.91 22.05 8.91
CA PHE A 174 -15.43 20.70 8.95
C PHE A 174 -16.40 20.47 10.12
N VAL A 175 -16.21 21.14 11.26
CA VAL A 175 -17.19 21.13 12.37
C VAL A 175 -18.52 21.74 11.92
N ASP A 176 -18.48 22.89 11.25
CA ASP A 176 -19.69 23.54 10.74
C ASP A 176 -20.40 22.69 9.68
N ALA A 177 -19.66 21.91 8.90
CA ALA A 177 -20.19 20.97 7.92
C ALA A 177 -20.66 19.63 8.53
N GLY A 178 -20.39 19.38 9.81
CA GLY A 178 -20.70 18.10 10.47
C GLY A 178 -19.92 16.90 9.94
N GLN A 179 -18.73 17.15 9.34
CA GLN A 179 -17.88 16.12 8.73
C GLN A 179 -16.74 15.72 9.67
N PRO A 180 -16.48 14.41 9.87
CA PRO A 180 -15.39 13.93 10.72
C PRO A 180 -14.03 14.44 10.25
N LEU A 181 -13.24 15.04 11.14
CA LEU A 181 -11.90 15.54 10.85
C LEU A 181 -10.91 15.09 11.91
N THR A 182 -9.78 14.55 11.46
CA THR A 182 -8.58 14.28 12.29
C THR A 182 -7.45 15.18 11.82
N CYS A 183 -6.89 15.99 12.72
CA CYS A 183 -5.74 16.84 12.42
C CYS A 183 -4.46 16.19 12.94
N VAL A 184 -3.48 16.04 12.08
CA VAL A 184 -2.14 15.55 12.40
C VAL A 184 -1.08 16.61 12.10
N ASP A 185 0.19 16.29 12.37
CA ASP A 185 1.30 17.14 11.96
C ASP A 185 1.36 17.25 10.44
N ASN A 186 1.86 18.39 9.96
CA ASN A 186 2.00 18.66 8.54
C ASN A 186 2.90 17.60 7.89
N VAL A 187 2.41 16.93 6.84
CA VAL A 187 3.17 15.90 6.11
C VAL A 187 4.40 16.48 5.40
N PHE A 188 4.39 17.78 5.14
CA PHE A 188 5.49 18.53 4.52
C PHE A 188 5.70 19.86 5.22
N PRO A 189 6.24 19.85 6.47
CA PRO A 189 6.28 21.05 7.33
C PRO A 189 7.24 22.12 6.84
N ASP A 190 8.31 21.74 6.16
CA ASP A 190 9.33 22.63 5.59
C ASP A 190 9.82 22.05 4.25
N VAL A 191 10.55 22.86 3.49
CA VAL A 191 11.15 22.43 2.23
C VAL A 191 12.08 21.22 2.50
N ASP A 192 11.90 20.18 1.70
CA ASP A 192 12.64 18.91 1.79
C ASP A 192 12.49 18.15 3.14
N VAL A 193 11.50 18.52 3.96
CA VAL A 193 11.17 17.80 5.20
C VAL A 193 9.87 17.03 5.04
N LEU A 194 9.97 15.71 5.03
CA LEU A 194 8.83 14.80 4.92
C LEU A 194 8.51 14.18 6.29
N ARG A 195 7.23 14.21 6.71
CA ARG A 195 6.70 13.60 7.94
C ARG A 195 5.48 12.75 7.64
N VAL A 196 5.68 11.52 7.22
CA VAL A 196 4.59 10.62 6.80
C VAL A 196 3.96 9.85 7.95
N GLU A 197 4.70 9.58 9.04
CA GLU A 197 4.28 8.68 10.11
C GLU A 197 2.96 9.10 10.80
N PRO A 198 2.73 10.38 11.16
CA PRO A 198 1.46 10.78 11.78
C PRO A 198 0.25 10.54 10.88
N VAL A 199 0.42 10.68 9.56
CA VAL A 199 -0.63 10.41 8.57
C VAL A 199 -0.86 8.90 8.44
N ARG A 200 0.21 8.11 8.37
CA ARG A 200 0.13 6.64 8.30
C ARG A 200 -0.63 6.06 9.50
N ALA A 201 -0.33 6.52 10.72
CA ALA A 201 -1.02 6.06 11.92
C ALA A 201 -2.54 6.26 11.83
N VAL A 202 -3.00 7.46 11.48
CA VAL A 202 -4.45 7.73 11.33
C VAL A 202 -5.08 6.91 10.20
N ILE A 203 -4.37 6.70 9.09
CA ILE A 203 -4.88 5.85 8.01
C ILE A 203 -5.05 4.41 8.48
N HIS A 204 -4.14 3.89 9.30
CA HIS A 204 -4.26 2.55 9.90
C HIS A 204 -5.48 2.45 10.81
N ASP A 205 -5.72 3.45 11.68
CA ASP A 205 -6.92 3.48 12.54
C ASP A 205 -8.21 3.44 11.70
N VAL A 206 -8.30 4.30 10.66
CA VAL A 206 -9.46 4.33 9.75
C VAL A 206 -9.57 3.02 8.96
N PHE A 207 -8.45 2.40 8.61
CA PHE A 207 -8.45 1.09 7.94
C PHE A 207 -9.06 0.01 8.83
N ASN A 208 -8.69 -0.04 10.11
CA ASN A 208 -9.25 -1.01 11.06
C ASN A 208 -10.79 -0.89 11.16
N ASP A 209 -11.30 0.33 11.27
CA ASP A 209 -12.74 0.58 11.30
C ASP A 209 -13.40 0.15 9.98
N HIS A 210 -12.78 0.48 8.86
CA HIS A 210 -13.29 0.15 7.53
C HIS A 210 -13.33 -1.36 7.29
N ILE A 211 -12.24 -2.08 7.59
CA ILE A 211 -12.15 -3.51 7.32
C ILE A 211 -13.10 -4.33 8.21
N THR A 212 -13.25 -3.94 9.46
CA THR A 212 -14.14 -4.63 10.40
C THR A 212 -15.62 -4.41 10.09
N ALA A 213 -15.96 -3.26 9.50
CA ALA A 213 -17.31 -2.94 9.04
C ALA A 213 -17.66 -3.51 7.65
N ALA A 214 -16.66 -3.97 6.87
CA ALA A 214 -16.90 -4.47 5.52
C ALA A 214 -17.72 -5.78 5.53
N PRO A 215 -18.62 -5.99 4.55
CA PRO A 215 -19.41 -7.21 4.46
C PRO A 215 -18.53 -8.47 4.44
N GLY A 216 -18.84 -9.43 5.31
CA GLY A 216 -18.10 -10.68 5.43
C GLY A 216 -16.80 -10.60 6.26
N MET A 217 -16.40 -9.41 6.73
CA MET A 217 -15.15 -9.19 7.46
C MET A 217 -15.31 -9.09 8.99
N HIS A 218 -16.53 -8.93 9.49
CA HIS A 218 -16.80 -8.68 10.92
C HIS A 218 -16.31 -9.79 11.87
N GLY A 219 -16.12 -11.03 11.37
CA GLY A 219 -15.52 -12.11 12.19
C GLY A 219 -14.01 -12.00 12.38
N LEU A 220 -13.35 -11.04 11.70
CA LEU A 220 -11.89 -10.92 11.73
C LEU A 220 -11.35 -10.49 13.10
N VAL A 221 -12.05 -9.58 13.78
CA VAL A 221 -11.68 -9.11 15.13
C VAL A 221 -11.71 -10.21 16.20
N GLU A 222 -12.43 -11.31 15.95
CA GLU A 222 -12.48 -12.44 16.85
C GLU A 222 -11.24 -13.35 16.75
N LEU A 223 -10.45 -13.20 15.66
CA LEU A 223 -9.27 -14.02 15.39
C LEU A 223 -7.99 -13.47 16.05
N THR A 224 -7.97 -12.21 16.43
CA THR A 224 -6.77 -11.55 16.97
C THR A 224 -7.10 -10.59 18.12
N ASN A 225 -6.15 -10.43 19.04
CA ASN A 225 -6.16 -9.37 20.04
C ASN A 225 -5.26 -8.17 19.65
N HIS A 226 -4.67 -8.22 18.45
CA HIS A 226 -3.79 -7.21 17.93
C HIS A 226 -4.52 -6.37 16.88
N GLU A 227 -3.93 -5.24 16.54
CA GLU A 227 -4.36 -4.41 15.42
C GLU A 227 -4.25 -5.17 14.10
N ILE A 228 -5.25 -5.03 13.23
CA ILE A 228 -5.26 -5.64 11.90
C ILE A 228 -4.60 -4.67 10.93
N LEU A 229 -3.48 -5.05 10.37
CA LEU A 229 -2.76 -4.20 9.43
C LEU A 229 -3.28 -4.39 7.99
N PRO A 230 -3.30 -3.33 7.16
CA PRO A 230 -3.41 -3.52 5.71
C PRO A 230 -2.20 -4.29 5.21
N THR A 231 -2.41 -5.35 4.39
CA THR A 231 -1.30 -6.18 3.88
C THR A 231 -0.17 -5.34 3.28
N PRO A 232 -0.44 -4.34 2.41
CA PRO A 232 0.65 -3.54 1.85
C PRO A 232 1.39 -2.68 2.88
N GLY A 233 0.70 -2.22 3.93
CA GLY A 233 1.32 -1.50 5.06
C GLY A 233 2.23 -2.42 5.87
N ALA A 234 1.78 -3.66 6.14
CA ALA A 234 2.57 -4.67 6.82
C ALA A 234 3.84 -5.06 6.04
N VAL A 235 3.72 -5.23 4.70
CA VAL A 235 4.87 -5.51 3.82
C VAL A 235 5.86 -4.35 3.81
N LEU A 236 5.38 -3.10 3.74
CA LEU A 236 6.26 -1.93 3.77
C LEU A 236 7.01 -1.82 5.10
N LEU A 237 6.30 -1.98 6.23
CA LEU A 237 6.92 -2.00 7.56
C LEU A 237 7.98 -3.10 7.69
N ALA A 238 7.69 -4.31 7.19
CA ALA A 238 8.66 -5.40 7.17
C ALA A 238 9.88 -5.07 6.30
N THR A 239 9.67 -4.39 5.16
CA THR A 239 10.75 -3.93 4.28
C THR A 239 11.63 -2.89 4.97
N GLU A 240 11.04 -1.94 5.70
CA GLU A 240 11.76 -0.92 6.47
C GLU A 240 12.63 -1.58 7.56
N LEU A 241 12.04 -2.48 8.36
CA LEU A 241 12.76 -3.21 9.41
C LEU A 241 13.89 -4.09 8.85
N PHE A 242 13.66 -4.72 7.71
CA PHE A 242 14.68 -5.52 7.02
C PHE A 242 15.82 -4.64 6.51
N ALA A 243 15.49 -3.54 5.82
CA ALA A 243 16.49 -2.62 5.29
C ALA A 243 17.32 -1.94 6.40
N ASP A 244 16.73 -1.63 7.54
CA ASP A 244 17.45 -1.09 8.69
C ASP A 244 18.46 -2.10 9.29
N ALA A 245 18.21 -3.39 9.12
CA ALA A 245 19.10 -4.45 9.61
C ALA A 245 20.21 -4.81 8.62
N VAL A 246 19.95 -4.81 7.30
CA VAL A 246 20.87 -5.39 6.31
C VAL A 246 21.22 -4.45 5.14
N GLY A 247 20.59 -3.28 5.04
CA GLY A 247 20.80 -2.29 3.97
C GLY A 247 19.68 -2.30 2.93
N ASP A 248 19.88 -1.53 1.88
CA ASP A 248 18.90 -1.19 0.85
C ASP A 248 18.20 -2.41 0.24
N ALA A 249 16.88 -2.38 0.20
CA ALA A 249 16.04 -3.50 -0.21
C ALA A 249 14.88 -3.09 -1.11
N VAL A 250 14.46 -4.04 -1.95
CA VAL A 250 13.19 -4.03 -2.70
C VAL A 250 12.43 -5.31 -2.36
N VAL A 251 11.16 -5.16 -2.04
CA VAL A 251 10.21 -6.26 -1.88
C VAL A 251 9.14 -6.14 -2.96
N VAL A 252 8.87 -7.24 -3.66
CA VAL A 252 7.79 -7.32 -4.65
C VAL A 252 6.76 -8.32 -4.13
N ASP A 253 5.57 -7.81 -3.84
CA ASP A 253 4.42 -8.59 -3.38
C ASP A 253 3.48 -8.86 -4.55
N VAL A 254 3.50 -10.11 -5.06
CA VAL A 254 2.71 -10.52 -6.23
C VAL A 254 1.43 -11.19 -5.77
N GLY A 255 0.36 -10.41 -5.72
CA GLY A 255 -0.96 -10.89 -5.32
C GLY A 255 -1.81 -11.39 -6.49
N GLY A 256 -2.92 -12.05 -6.16
CA GLY A 256 -3.89 -12.49 -7.17
C GLY A 256 -4.60 -11.35 -7.90
N ALA A 257 -4.77 -10.19 -7.26
CA ALA A 257 -5.46 -9.03 -7.83
C ALA A 257 -4.52 -7.88 -8.23
N THR A 258 -3.43 -7.66 -7.48
CA THR A 258 -2.48 -6.56 -7.66
C THR A 258 -1.06 -7.05 -7.46
N THR A 259 -0.08 -6.29 -7.96
CA THR A 259 1.33 -6.43 -7.58
C THR A 259 1.78 -5.13 -6.94
N ASP A 260 2.43 -5.24 -5.78
CA ASP A 260 2.96 -4.11 -5.03
C ASP A 260 4.49 -4.14 -5.03
N VAL A 261 5.12 -3.00 -5.26
CA VAL A 261 6.58 -2.86 -5.18
C VAL A 261 6.93 -1.88 -4.07
N HIS A 262 7.72 -2.35 -3.12
CA HIS A 262 8.19 -1.59 -1.96
C HIS A 262 9.70 -1.44 -2.05
N SER A 263 10.22 -0.24 -1.94
CA SER A 263 11.66 0.01 -1.89
C SER A 263 12.04 0.84 -0.68
N VAL A 264 13.16 0.50 -0.06
CA VAL A 264 13.80 1.26 1.00
C VAL A 264 15.25 1.46 0.59
N THR A 265 15.56 2.64 0.08
CA THR A 265 16.89 3.02 -0.42
C THR A 265 16.99 4.53 -0.57
N ASP A 266 18.13 5.08 -0.30
CA ASP A 266 18.46 6.48 -0.61
C ASP A 266 19.06 6.63 -2.02
N GLY A 267 19.20 5.53 -2.75
CA GLY A 267 19.85 5.47 -4.06
C GLY A 267 21.37 5.50 -3.95
N SER A 268 22.03 5.52 -5.11
CA SER A 268 23.48 5.51 -5.18
C SER A 268 24.09 6.91 -5.17
N SER A 269 25.31 7.03 -4.68
CA SER A 269 26.08 8.27 -4.74
C SER A 269 26.40 8.70 -6.20
N GLU A 270 26.41 7.77 -7.13
CA GLU A 270 26.65 8.03 -8.54
C GLU A 270 25.54 8.88 -9.15
N TRP A 271 24.28 8.57 -8.81
CA TRP A 271 23.11 9.21 -9.40
C TRP A 271 22.54 10.35 -8.56
N SER A 272 22.83 10.40 -7.26
CA SER A 272 22.21 11.38 -6.33
C SER A 272 22.34 12.84 -6.78
N ALA A 273 23.49 13.22 -7.35
CA ALA A 273 23.72 14.57 -7.86
C ALA A 273 22.97 14.90 -9.18
N ARG A 274 22.35 13.89 -9.82
CA ARG A 274 21.65 14.00 -11.11
C ARG A 274 20.16 13.80 -10.97
N VAL A 275 19.69 13.45 -9.77
CA VAL A 275 18.27 13.25 -9.48
C VAL A 275 17.55 14.59 -9.51
N ILE A 276 16.52 14.67 -10.33
CA ILE A 276 15.56 15.77 -10.31
C ILE A 276 14.30 15.25 -9.60
N ASP A 277 13.78 15.99 -8.64
CA ASP A 277 12.67 15.58 -7.80
C ASP A 277 12.99 14.31 -6.99
N PRO A 278 13.88 14.36 -5.98
CA PRO A 278 14.25 13.21 -5.17
C PRO A 278 13.02 12.57 -4.53
N GLU A 279 12.95 11.25 -4.57
CA GLU A 279 11.89 10.48 -3.96
C GLU A 279 12.25 10.09 -2.51
N PRO A 280 11.26 9.84 -1.63
CA PRO A 280 11.54 9.45 -0.25
C PRO A 280 12.33 8.13 -0.21
N ARG A 281 13.08 7.92 0.90
CA ARG A 281 13.83 6.67 1.14
C ARG A 281 12.92 5.45 1.01
N THR A 282 11.75 5.51 1.61
CA THR A 282 10.73 4.47 1.56
C THR A 282 9.65 4.85 0.54
N LYS A 283 9.46 3.99 -0.47
CA LYS A 283 8.45 4.19 -1.52
C LYS A 283 7.67 2.90 -1.77
N ARG A 284 6.36 3.03 -2.01
CA ARG A 284 5.48 1.97 -2.51
C ARG A 284 4.80 2.40 -3.80
N THR A 285 4.68 1.47 -4.75
CA THR A 285 3.76 1.58 -5.89
C THR A 285 2.81 0.38 -5.91
N VAL A 286 1.60 0.62 -6.38
CA VAL A 286 0.53 -0.39 -6.51
C VAL A 286 0.19 -0.52 -7.98
N GLU A 287 0.34 -1.71 -8.50
CA GLU A 287 0.01 -2.05 -9.87
C GLU A 287 -1.30 -2.84 -9.89
N GLY A 288 -2.41 -2.13 -10.02
CA GLY A 288 -3.77 -2.70 -9.96
C GLY A 288 -4.13 -3.58 -11.16
N ASP A 289 -3.30 -3.58 -12.18
CA ASP A 289 -3.47 -4.35 -13.42
C ASP A 289 -2.53 -5.57 -13.50
N LEU A 290 -1.66 -5.77 -12.53
CA LEU A 290 -0.64 -6.83 -12.52
C LEU A 290 -0.96 -7.99 -11.55
N GLY A 291 -2.23 -8.25 -11.27
CA GLY A 291 -2.63 -9.41 -10.47
C GLY A 291 -2.60 -10.71 -11.27
N VAL A 292 -1.92 -11.74 -10.71
CA VAL A 292 -1.66 -13.00 -11.43
C VAL A 292 -2.85 -13.96 -11.51
N PHE A 293 -3.99 -13.62 -10.90
CA PHE A 293 -5.21 -14.41 -10.98
C PHE A 293 -6.38 -13.60 -11.53
N VAL A 294 -6.74 -12.47 -10.92
CA VAL A 294 -7.86 -11.61 -11.35
C VAL A 294 -7.55 -10.92 -12.68
N ASN A 295 -6.31 -10.49 -12.88
CA ASN A 295 -5.83 -9.78 -14.06
C ASN A 295 -4.95 -10.65 -14.98
N ALA A 296 -4.97 -11.98 -14.82
CA ALA A 296 -4.06 -12.91 -15.49
C ALA A 296 -4.01 -12.72 -17.02
N ARG A 297 -5.16 -12.51 -17.68
CA ARG A 297 -5.22 -12.25 -19.14
C ARG A 297 -4.44 -10.98 -19.52
N ARG A 298 -4.59 -9.93 -18.72
CA ARG A 298 -3.90 -8.67 -18.95
C ARG A 298 -2.39 -8.80 -18.77
N VAL A 299 -1.97 -9.55 -17.76
CA VAL A 299 -0.55 -9.85 -17.53
C VAL A 299 -0.01 -10.73 -18.67
N ALA A 300 -0.75 -11.75 -19.08
CA ALA A 300 -0.39 -12.62 -20.20
C ALA A 300 -0.22 -11.83 -21.51
N ALA A 301 -1.11 -10.87 -21.78
CA ALA A 301 -1.04 -10.02 -22.99
C ALA A 301 0.21 -9.12 -23.05
N MET A 302 0.93 -8.96 -21.93
CA MET A 302 2.20 -8.19 -21.87
C MET A 302 3.42 -9.03 -22.24
N THR A 303 3.30 -10.35 -22.27
CA THR A 303 4.39 -11.26 -22.62
C THR A 303 4.67 -11.23 -24.12
N ASP A 304 5.90 -11.59 -24.52
CA ASP A 304 6.26 -11.75 -25.94
C ASP A 304 5.45 -12.85 -26.64
N GLU A 305 4.95 -13.82 -25.87
CA GLU A 305 4.13 -14.93 -26.36
C GLU A 305 2.66 -14.53 -26.57
N GLY A 306 2.23 -13.37 -26.01
CA GLY A 306 0.88 -12.90 -26.01
C GLY A 306 -0.05 -13.71 -25.09
N GLU A 307 -1.38 -13.53 -25.27
CA GLU A 307 -2.38 -14.33 -24.53
C GLU A 307 -2.33 -15.80 -24.99
N ASP A 308 -1.82 -16.67 -24.14
CA ASP A 308 -1.86 -18.12 -24.31
C ASP A 308 -3.08 -18.69 -23.57
N GLU A 309 -4.20 -18.77 -24.28
CA GLU A 309 -5.48 -19.25 -23.73
C GLU A 309 -5.38 -20.70 -23.24
N GLU A 310 -4.65 -21.59 -23.94
CA GLU A 310 -4.49 -22.98 -23.53
C GLU A 310 -3.72 -23.07 -22.21
N ARG A 311 -2.71 -22.21 -22.02
CA ARG A 311 -1.93 -22.14 -20.79
C ARG A 311 -2.77 -21.58 -19.65
N LEU A 312 -3.59 -20.54 -19.89
CA LEU A 312 -4.47 -19.93 -18.90
C LEU A 312 -5.59 -20.86 -18.39
N GLU A 313 -5.98 -21.90 -19.15
CA GLU A 313 -6.92 -22.91 -18.67
C GLU A 313 -6.43 -23.66 -17.42
N TRP A 314 -5.12 -23.71 -17.20
CA TRP A 314 -4.48 -24.35 -16.03
C TRP A 314 -4.29 -23.41 -14.85
N LEU A 315 -4.69 -22.14 -14.98
CA LEU A 315 -4.57 -21.19 -13.87
C LEU A 315 -5.50 -21.56 -12.71
N ARG A 316 -4.93 -21.63 -11.52
CA ARG A 316 -5.66 -21.83 -10.26
C ARG A 316 -5.23 -20.78 -9.24
N ALA A 317 -6.16 -20.38 -8.37
CA ALA A 317 -5.83 -19.47 -7.26
C ALA A 317 -4.80 -20.08 -6.31
N ILE A 318 -4.93 -21.39 -6.03
CA ILE A 318 -3.98 -22.19 -5.27
C ILE A 318 -3.57 -23.36 -6.17
N PRO A 319 -2.36 -23.34 -6.76
CA PRO A 319 -1.86 -24.44 -7.58
C PRO A 319 -1.75 -25.75 -6.79
N SER A 320 -2.24 -26.84 -7.35
CA SER A 320 -2.23 -28.18 -6.76
C SER A 320 -1.14 -29.08 -7.34
N ASP A 321 -0.63 -28.75 -8.51
CA ASP A 321 0.42 -29.49 -9.20
C ASP A 321 1.45 -28.56 -9.88
N GLU A 322 2.49 -29.15 -10.43
CA GLU A 322 3.61 -28.42 -11.05
C GLU A 322 3.17 -27.63 -12.31
N ARG A 323 2.22 -28.15 -13.08
CA ARG A 323 1.72 -27.48 -14.29
C ARG A 323 0.95 -26.21 -13.94
N GLU A 324 0.07 -26.30 -12.95
CA GLU A 324 -0.66 -25.14 -12.43
C GLU A 324 0.30 -24.09 -11.81
N ALA A 325 1.31 -24.56 -11.06
CA ALA A 325 2.33 -23.68 -10.48
C ALA A 325 3.20 -23.00 -11.54
N GLU A 326 3.45 -23.65 -12.69
CA GLU A 326 4.23 -23.07 -13.78
C GLU A 326 3.49 -21.90 -14.45
N VAL A 327 2.16 -21.99 -14.59
CA VAL A 327 1.33 -20.86 -15.09
C VAL A 327 1.44 -19.65 -14.15
N THR A 328 1.32 -19.89 -12.84
CA THR A 328 1.46 -18.81 -11.86
C THR A 328 2.85 -18.17 -11.89
N ARG A 329 3.91 -18.99 -11.98
CA ARG A 329 5.29 -18.48 -12.10
C ARG A 329 5.54 -17.67 -13.36
N TRP A 330 4.96 -18.09 -14.48
CA TRP A 330 5.04 -17.36 -15.73
C TRP A 330 4.41 -15.97 -15.60
N LEU A 331 3.18 -15.89 -15.09
CA LEU A 331 2.50 -14.60 -14.88
C LEU A 331 3.22 -13.74 -13.82
N ALA A 332 3.71 -14.35 -12.74
CA ALA A 332 4.42 -13.61 -11.70
C ALA A 332 5.72 -12.98 -12.22
N ARG A 333 6.45 -13.66 -13.12
CA ARG A 333 7.64 -13.08 -13.75
C ARG A 333 7.32 -11.79 -14.49
N GLU A 334 6.29 -11.80 -15.32
CA GLU A 334 5.87 -10.62 -16.07
C GLU A 334 5.38 -9.50 -15.15
N ALA A 335 4.59 -9.86 -14.13
CA ALA A 335 4.11 -8.89 -13.16
C ALA A 335 5.27 -8.22 -12.38
N VAL A 336 6.29 -8.99 -12.01
CA VAL A 336 7.50 -8.46 -11.34
C VAL A 336 8.28 -7.55 -12.28
N GLU A 337 8.52 -7.96 -13.52
CA GLU A 337 9.27 -7.17 -14.51
C GLU A 337 8.57 -5.83 -14.78
N ALA A 338 7.28 -5.87 -15.08
CA ALA A 338 6.50 -4.67 -15.32
C ALA A 338 6.39 -3.78 -14.08
N GLY A 339 6.10 -4.37 -12.90
CA GLY A 339 5.96 -3.65 -11.65
C GLY A 339 7.25 -2.93 -11.23
N VAL A 340 8.37 -3.63 -11.26
CA VAL A 340 9.68 -3.03 -10.95
C VAL A 340 10.06 -1.98 -11.99
N GLY A 341 9.81 -2.23 -13.28
CA GLY A 341 10.07 -1.26 -14.34
C GLY A 341 9.29 0.05 -14.17
N ARG A 342 8.03 -0.02 -13.71
CA ARG A 342 7.20 1.16 -13.41
C ARG A 342 7.61 1.86 -12.10
N HIS A 343 8.13 1.12 -11.14
CA HIS A 343 8.59 1.64 -9.85
C HIS A 343 9.94 2.36 -9.97
N ALA A 344 10.84 1.83 -10.78
CA ALA A 344 12.18 2.34 -10.99
C ALA A 344 12.17 3.72 -11.69
N GLY A 345 13.20 4.49 -11.42
CA GLY A 345 13.48 5.74 -12.13
C GLY A 345 14.05 5.50 -13.52
N THR A 346 14.09 6.59 -14.28
CA THR A 346 14.63 6.61 -15.65
C THR A 346 15.75 7.61 -15.77
N VAL A 347 16.76 7.27 -16.58
CA VAL A 347 17.85 8.16 -16.96
C VAL A 347 17.52 8.78 -18.33
N THR A 348 17.58 10.10 -18.44
CA THR A 348 17.32 10.82 -19.68
C THR A 348 18.51 11.72 -19.99
N GLU A 349 18.98 11.72 -21.25
CA GLU A 349 19.95 12.70 -21.71
C GLU A 349 19.26 14.02 -22.05
N ILE A 350 19.78 15.11 -21.54
CA ILE A 350 19.35 16.46 -21.87
C ILE A 350 20.52 17.27 -22.43
N PHE A 351 20.20 18.22 -23.31
CA PHE A 351 21.17 19.18 -23.84
C PHE A 351 21.14 20.45 -23.02
N THR A 352 22.29 20.84 -22.50
CA THR A 352 22.49 22.11 -21.80
C THR A 352 23.42 23.01 -22.60
N PRO A 353 23.52 24.32 -22.32
CA PRO A 353 24.49 25.20 -22.98
C PRO A 353 25.94 24.75 -22.84
N THR A 354 26.24 23.92 -21.83
CA THR A 354 27.57 23.37 -21.52
C THR A 354 27.81 21.97 -22.10
N GLY A 355 26.82 21.38 -22.80
CA GLY A 355 26.91 20.06 -23.41
C GLY A 355 25.79 19.12 -23.01
N LYS A 356 25.95 17.83 -23.32
CA LYS A 356 25.05 16.76 -22.90
C LYS A 356 25.23 16.46 -21.40
N THR A 357 24.14 16.31 -20.69
CA THR A 357 24.12 15.82 -19.32
C THR A 357 23.02 14.81 -19.13
N GLN A 358 23.16 13.96 -18.14
CA GLN A 358 22.13 12.98 -17.75
C GLN A 358 21.39 13.48 -16.54
N ILE A 359 20.09 13.29 -16.56
CA ILE A 359 19.20 13.53 -15.42
C ILE A 359 18.46 12.23 -15.06
N VAL A 360 18.20 12.05 -13.79
CA VAL A 360 17.43 10.93 -13.24
C VAL A 360 16.10 11.44 -12.72
N ARG A 361 15.03 10.74 -13.07
CA ARG A 361 13.68 10.97 -12.51
C ARG A 361 13.11 9.68 -11.96
N GLY A 362 12.50 9.75 -10.80
CA GLY A 362 11.94 8.59 -10.11
C GLY A 362 12.96 7.91 -9.18
N LYS A 363 12.65 6.70 -8.75
CA LYS A 363 13.39 5.98 -7.72
C LYS A 363 14.68 5.37 -8.24
N ASP A 364 15.80 5.75 -7.68
CA ASP A 364 17.09 5.09 -7.94
C ASP A 364 17.18 3.79 -7.15
N LEU A 365 17.18 2.66 -7.86
CA LEU A 365 17.29 1.31 -7.28
C LEU A 365 18.71 0.72 -7.42
N THR A 366 19.67 1.48 -7.94
CA THR A 366 21.02 0.94 -8.26
C THR A 366 21.86 0.61 -7.02
N ALA A 367 21.49 1.15 -5.85
CA ALA A 367 22.12 0.82 -4.56
C ALA A 367 21.47 -0.41 -3.87
N VAL A 368 20.39 -0.95 -4.41
CA VAL A 368 19.69 -2.08 -3.82
C VAL A 368 20.52 -3.36 -3.91
N HIS A 369 20.71 -4.03 -2.77
CA HIS A 369 21.43 -5.30 -2.66
C HIS A 369 20.51 -6.49 -2.39
N TRP A 370 19.30 -6.24 -1.89
CA TRP A 370 18.35 -7.26 -1.51
C TRP A 370 17.07 -7.14 -2.29
N VAL A 371 16.70 -8.22 -2.98
CA VAL A 371 15.42 -8.34 -3.68
C VAL A 371 14.68 -9.52 -3.07
N ILE A 372 13.47 -9.26 -2.56
CA ILE A 372 12.63 -10.24 -1.87
C ILE A 372 11.32 -10.35 -2.63
N GLY A 373 10.92 -11.58 -2.98
CA GLY A 373 9.60 -11.89 -3.52
C GLY A 373 8.68 -12.39 -2.40
N THR A 374 7.42 -11.93 -2.42
CA THR A 374 6.31 -12.41 -1.59
C THR A 374 5.01 -12.38 -2.38
N GLY A 375 3.92 -12.90 -1.79
CA GLY A 375 2.60 -12.91 -2.42
C GLY A 375 1.94 -14.27 -2.46
#